data_b1d5ea7217819ce3a4bf77c655ca5827
#
_entry.id   b1d5ea7217819ce3a4bf77c655ca5827
#
_cell.length_a   1.000
_cell.length_b   1.000
_cell.length_c   1.000
_cell.angle_alpha   90.00
_cell.angle_beta   90.00
_cell.angle_gamma   90.00
#
_symmetry.space_group_name_H-M   'P 1'
#
loop_
_entity.id
_entity.type
_entity.pdbx_description
1 polymer ?
#
loop_
_entity_poly.entity_id
_entity_poly.type
_entity_poly.pdbx_seq_one_letter_code
_entity_poly.pdbx_strand_id
1 'polypeptide(L)'
;MITRRNFLKAGAAVAALSVVPNGFASILAKKEKAIGVQLYSVRDDLKTDFDGTMKALVDIGYKRMEAAGYRDGKFYGKSPAEMKKYLADLGARMVGSHTGSGLLAEGDTKGWDFWKKNAADTAEVGCKWIVQAGYP
;
A
#
# COMPACT_ATOMS: atom_id res chain seq x y z
N MET A 1 -30.54 -37.30 14.18
CA MET A 1 -31.65 -36.44 14.65
C MET A 1 -31.09 -35.40 15.60
N ILE A 2 -31.23 -34.10 15.30
CA ILE A 2 -30.82 -33.00 16.20
C ILE A 2 -31.92 -32.87 17.26
N THR A 3 -31.60 -33.10 18.52
CA THR A 3 -32.57 -32.96 19.62
C THR A 3 -32.72 -31.45 19.97
N ARG A 4 -33.93 -31.08 20.49
CA ARG A 4 -34.17 -29.68 20.97
C ARG A 4 -33.12 -29.18 21.96
N ARG A 5 -32.57 -30.06 22.77
CA ARG A 5 -31.51 -29.77 23.75
C ARG A 5 -30.19 -29.40 23.07
N ASN A 6 -29.84 -30.07 21.95
CA ASN A 6 -28.63 -29.77 21.18
C ASN A 6 -28.78 -28.47 20.38
N PHE A 7 -29.99 -28.18 19.91
CA PHE A 7 -30.31 -26.91 19.24
C PHE A 7 -30.20 -25.72 20.20
N LEU A 8 -30.73 -25.85 21.41
CA LEU A 8 -30.62 -24.78 22.44
C LEU A 8 -29.20 -24.57 22.91
N LYS A 9 -28.39 -25.64 23.00
CA LYS A 9 -26.95 -25.50 23.33
C LYS A 9 -26.16 -24.81 22.20
N ALA A 10 -26.49 -25.08 20.96
CA ALA A 10 -25.87 -24.39 19.81
C ALA A 10 -26.32 -22.93 19.73
N GLY A 11 -27.60 -22.64 20.00
CA GLY A 11 -28.14 -21.29 20.05
C GLY A 11 -27.52 -20.45 21.17
N ALA A 12 -27.29 -21.01 22.36
CA ALA A 12 -26.63 -20.32 23.48
C ALA A 12 -25.15 -20.01 23.18
N ALA A 13 -24.47 -20.89 22.45
CA ALA A 13 -23.09 -20.65 22.03
C ALA A 13 -22.97 -19.50 21.01
N VAL A 14 -23.94 -19.36 20.10
CA VAL A 14 -24.00 -18.27 19.13
C VAL A 14 -24.37 -16.94 19.82
N ALA A 15 -25.29 -16.95 20.78
CA ALA A 15 -25.67 -15.76 21.55
C ALA A 15 -24.52 -15.24 22.46
N ALA A 16 -23.68 -16.12 22.98
CA ALA A 16 -22.50 -15.74 23.77
C ALA A 16 -21.42 -15.05 22.93
N LEU A 17 -21.34 -15.33 21.60
CA LEU A 17 -20.42 -14.66 20.69
C LEU A 17 -20.84 -13.22 20.34
N SER A 18 -22.12 -12.89 20.48
CA SER A 18 -22.63 -11.54 20.18
C SER A 18 -22.37 -10.50 21.28
N VAL A 19 -21.92 -10.93 22.47
CA VAL A 19 -21.61 -10.06 23.62
C VAL A 19 -20.10 -9.89 23.82
N VAL A 20 -19.27 -10.43 22.93
CA VAL A 20 -17.81 -10.30 23.03
C VAL A 20 -17.41 -8.88 22.62
N PRO A 21 -16.77 -8.09 23.49
CA PRO A 21 -16.27 -6.77 23.13
C PRO A 21 -15.38 -6.86 21.87
N ASN A 22 -15.43 -5.83 21.00
CA ASN A 22 -14.76 -5.74 19.71
C ASN A 22 -13.26 -6.15 19.72
N GLY A 23 -12.63 -6.28 20.87
CA GLY A 23 -11.26 -6.75 21.03
C GLY A 23 -11.04 -8.25 20.71
N PHE A 24 -12.06 -9.11 20.87
CA PHE A 24 -11.91 -10.55 20.63
C PHE A 24 -12.08 -10.92 19.14
N ALA A 25 -12.88 -10.16 18.41
CA ALA A 25 -13.04 -10.36 16.96
C ALA A 25 -11.70 -10.13 16.23
N SER A 26 -10.84 -9.23 16.75
CA SER A 26 -9.51 -8.97 16.18
C SER A 26 -8.51 -10.11 16.41
N ILE A 27 -8.70 -10.93 17.44
CA ILE A 27 -7.82 -12.07 17.75
C ILE A 27 -8.12 -13.26 16.81
N LEU A 28 -9.37 -13.39 16.38
CA LEU A 28 -9.81 -14.42 15.45
C LEU A 28 -9.67 -14.02 13.99
N ALA A 29 -9.50 -12.72 13.71
CA ALA A 29 -9.20 -12.23 12.38
C ALA A 29 -7.83 -12.78 11.96
N LYS A 30 -7.84 -13.78 11.08
CA LYS A 30 -6.64 -14.31 10.46
C LYS A 30 -5.90 -13.13 9.85
N LYS A 31 -4.73 -12.76 10.42
CA LYS A 31 -3.96 -11.61 9.96
C LYS A 31 -3.61 -11.87 8.50
N GLU A 32 -4.31 -11.19 7.62
CA GLU A 32 -4.10 -11.34 6.18
C GLU A 32 -2.64 -11.03 5.87
N LYS A 33 -1.93 -11.98 5.28
CA LYS A 33 -0.53 -11.74 4.88
C LYS A 33 -0.56 -10.68 3.80
N ALA A 34 -0.22 -9.46 4.16
CA ALA A 34 -0.16 -8.38 3.21
C ALA A 34 1.09 -8.54 2.36
N ILE A 35 0.90 -8.94 1.12
CA ILE A 35 1.94 -8.99 0.11
C ILE A 35 2.07 -7.63 -0.59
N GLY A 36 3.28 -7.28 -0.96
CA GLY A 36 3.59 -6.05 -1.68
C GLY A 36 4.36 -6.33 -2.96
N VAL A 37 4.35 -5.37 -3.87
CA VAL A 37 5.10 -5.41 -5.13
C VAL A 37 5.82 -4.08 -5.33
N GLN A 38 7.06 -4.14 -5.82
CA GLN A 38 7.75 -2.99 -6.36
C GLN A 38 7.33 -2.81 -7.82
N LEU A 39 6.80 -1.66 -8.14
CA LEU A 39 6.22 -1.36 -9.45
C LEU A 39 7.26 -1.35 -10.60
N TYR A 40 8.56 -1.31 -10.27
CA TYR A 40 9.61 -1.49 -11.26
C TYR A 40 9.54 -2.87 -11.95
N SER A 41 9.06 -3.89 -11.25
CA SER A 41 8.94 -5.25 -11.78
C SER A 41 7.95 -5.35 -12.95
N VAL A 42 7.01 -4.43 -13.04
CA VAL A 42 5.98 -4.35 -14.09
C VAL A 42 6.05 -3.02 -14.86
N ARG A 43 7.22 -2.38 -14.88
CA ARG A 43 7.43 -1.05 -15.45
C ARG A 43 7.04 -0.91 -16.91
N ASP A 44 7.18 -1.98 -17.69
CA ASP A 44 6.88 -1.94 -19.11
C ASP A 44 5.37 -2.06 -19.36
N ASP A 45 4.68 -2.88 -18.58
CA ASP A 45 3.21 -2.94 -18.60
C ASP A 45 2.60 -1.63 -18.13
N LEU A 46 3.16 -1.00 -17.06
CA LEU A 46 2.71 0.31 -16.57
C LEU A 46 2.86 1.44 -17.59
N LYS A 47 3.87 1.37 -18.47
CA LYS A 47 4.02 2.34 -19.57
C LYS A 47 2.95 2.17 -20.64
N THR A 48 2.53 0.92 -20.88
CA THR A 48 1.56 0.57 -21.92
C THR A 48 0.13 0.81 -21.44
N ASP A 49 -0.20 0.33 -20.25
CA ASP A 49 -1.53 0.46 -19.63
C ASP A 49 -1.38 0.56 -18.11
N PHE A 50 -1.28 1.77 -17.60
CA PHE A 50 -1.11 2.01 -16.17
C PHE A 50 -2.30 1.49 -15.36
N ASP A 51 -3.52 1.87 -15.76
CA ASP A 51 -4.71 1.58 -14.97
C ASP A 51 -5.08 0.09 -15.00
N GLY A 52 -4.97 -0.57 -16.15
CA GLY A 52 -5.18 -1.99 -16.29
C GLY A 52 -4.16 -2.81 -15.49
N THR A 53 -2.87 -2.42 -15.55
CA THR A 53 -1.81 -3.09 -14.79
C THR A 53 -2.03 -2.95 -13.29
N MET A 54 -2.33 -1.75 -12.80
CA MET A 54 -2.59 -1.51 -11.38
C MET A 54 -3.81 -2.30 -10.87
N LYS A 55 -4.88 -2.33 -11.67
CA LYS A 55 -6.06 -3.15 -11.36
C LYS A 55 -5.71 -4.63 -11.29
N ALA A 56 -4.98 -5.16 -12.28
CA ALA A 56 -4.57 -6.56 -12.30
C ALA A 56 -3.73 -6.95 -11.08
N LEU A 57 -2.79 -6.08 -10.66
CA LEU A 57 -2.00 -6.30 -9.44
C LEU A 57 -2.88 -6.40 -8.20
N VAL A 58 -3.88 -5.53 -8.10
CA VAL A 58 -4.82 -5.55 -6.96
C VAL A 58 -5.71 -6.78 -6.98
N ASP A 59 -6.19 -7.20 -8.14
CA ASP A 59 -7.02 -8.40 -8.33
C ASP A 59 -6.26 -9.69 -7.96
N ILE A 60 -4.94 -9.75 -8.22
CA ILE A 60 -4.05 -10.85 -7.79
C ILE A 60 -3.86 -10.84 -6.26
N GLY A 61 -4.06 -9.70 -5.59
CA GLY A 61 -3.95 -9.59 -4.13
C GLY A 61 -2.83 -8.68 -3.62
N TYR A 62 -2.09 -7.99 -4.50
CA TYR A 62 -1.11 -7.00 -4.07
C TYR A 62 -1.82 -5.75 -3.56
N LYS A 63 -1.77 -5.53 -2.25
CA LYS A 63 -2.40 -4.36 -1.59
C LYS A 63 -1.39 -3.31 -1.16
N ARG A 64 -0.09 -3.60 -1.30
CA ARG A 64 1.01 -2.71 -0.92
C ARG A 64 1.92 -2.52 -2.13
N MET A 65 2.16 -1.27 -2.50
CA MET A 65 2.93 -0.91 -3.68
C MET A 65 4.15 -0.09 -3.26
N GLU A 66 5.31 -0.43 -3.80
CA GLU A 66 6.48 0.44 -3.75
C GLU A 66 6.62 1.12 -5.10
N ALA A 67 6.54 2.45 -5.12
CA ALA A 67 6.71 3.21 -6.35
C ALA A 67 8.16 3.15 -6.84
N ALA A 68 8.34 3.23 -8.17
CA ALA A 68 9.62 3.42 -8.84
C ALA A 68 9.52 4.43 -9.99
N GLY A 69 8.55 5.33 -9.93
CA GLY A 69 8.21 6.28 -11.00
C GLY A 69 7.94 7.70 -10.50
N TYR A 70 8.70 8.17 -9.50
CA TYR A 70 8.63 9.56 -9.07
C TYR A 70 9.47 10.46 -9.97
N ARG A 71 8.84 11.47 -10.56
CA ARG A 71 9.48 12.49 -11.38
C ARG A 71 8.69 13.80 -11.33
N ASP A 72 9.39 14.93 -11.23
CA ASP A 72 8.81 16.28 -11.29
C ASP A 72 7.64 16.51 -10.31
N GLY A 73 7.77 15.96 -9.10
CA GLY A 73 6.72 16.06 -8.07
C GLY A 73 5.51 15.16 -8.29
N LYS A 74 5.61 14.16 -9.15
CA LYS A 74 4.51 13.26 -9.50
C LYS A 74 4.92 11.79 -9.43
N PHE A 75 3.97 10.94 -9.10
CA PHE A 75 4.08 9.49 -9.17
C PHE A 75 3.33 8.99 -10.40
N TYR A 76 4.04 8.50 -11.41
CA TYR A 76 3.42 8.03 -12.66
C TYR A 76 2.48 9.07 -13.28
N GLY A 77 2.86 10.34 -13.26
CA GLY A 77 2.09 11.45 -13.81
C GLY A 77 0.99 12.02 -12.90
N LYS A 78 0.68 11.37 -11.77
CA LYS A 78 -0.31 11.81 -10.78
C LYS A 78 0.39 12.61 -9.66
N SER A 79 -0.24 13.67 -9.18
CA SER A 79 0.20 14.35 -7.95
C SER A 79 0.15 13.39 -6.75
N PRO A 80 0.83 13.70 -5.63
CA PRO A 80 0.77 12.87 -4.42
C PRO A 80 -0.66 12.62 -3.94
N ALA A 81 -1.50 13.64 -3.89
CA ALA A 81 -2.90 13.54 -3.47
C ALA A 81 -3.73 12.66 -4.43
N GLU A 82 -3.56 12.86 -5.75
CA GLU A 82 -4.23 12.03 -6.77
C GLU A 82 -3.81 10.57 -6.69
N MET A 83 -2.51 10.30 -6.52
CA MET A 83 -1.99 8.94 -6.39
C MET A 83 -2.52 8.26 -5.13
N LYS A 84 -2.55 8.99 -4.01
CA LYS A 84 -3.11 8.48 -2.75
C LYS A 84 -4.58 8.08 -2.91
N LYS A 85 -5.37 8.98 -3.50
CA LYS A 85 -6.79 8.71 -3.77
C LYS A 85 -6.97 7.53 -4.73
N TYR A 86 -6.24 7.51 -5.84
CA TYR A 86 -6.30 6.45 -6.84
C TYR A 86 -6.05 5.07 -6.22
N LEU A 87 -5.01 4.94 -5.41
CA LEU A 87 -4.70 3.68 -4.73
C LEU A 87 -5.78 3.30 -3.70
N ALA A 88 -6.30 4.27 -2.97
CA ALA A 88 -7.38 4.04 -2.01
C ALA A 88 -8.65 3.53 -2.70
N ASP A 89 -9.01 4.11 -3.85
CA ASP A 89 -10.15 3.68 -4.66
C ASP A 89 -9.99 2.22 -5.15
N LEU A 90 -8.76 1.77 -5.40
CA LEU A 90 -8.44 0.38 -5.73
C LEU A 90 -8.34 -0.55 -4.49
N GLY A 91 -8.46 -0.02 -3.27
CA GLY A 91 -8.25 -0.80 -2.05
C GLY A 91 -6.79 -1.17 -1.80
N ALA A 92 -5.86 -0.38 -2.33
CA ALA A 92 -4.42 -0.53 -2.17
C ALA A 92 -3.79 0.71 -1.51
N ARG A 93 -2.51 0.66 -1.24
CA ARG A 93 -1.75 1.81 -0.73
C ARG A 93 -0.29 1.74 -1.16
N MET A 94 0.34 2.90 -1.27
CA MET A 94 1.78 2.99 -1.40
C MET A 94 2.45 2.85 -0.02
N VAL A 95 3.53 2.09 0.05
CA VAL A 95 4.26 1.85 1.30
C VAL A 95 5.69 2.38 1.27
N GLY A 96 6.24 2.57 0.08
CA GLY A 96 7.57 3.11 -0.15
C GLY A 96 7.70 3.74 -1.52
N SER A 97 8.73 4.53 -1.72
CA SER A 97 9.10 5.11 -3.00
C SER A 97 10.57 4.82 -3.28
N HIS A 98 10.82 4.01 -4.30
CA HIS A 98 12.14 3.76 -4.85
C HIS A 98 12.45 4.86 -5.86
N THR A 99 13.42 5.70 -5.55
CA THR A 99 13.75 6.85 -6.38
C THR A 99 15.26 6.94 -6.58
N GLY A 100 15.66 7.39 -7.75
CA GLY A 100 17.06 7.62 -8.09
C GLY A 100 17.34 9.10 -8.27
N SER A 101 18.13 9.64 -7.37
CA SER A 101 18.93 10.83 -7.60
C SER A 101 20.32 10.50 -7.12
N GLY A 102 21.35 11.08 -7.71
CA GLY A 102 22.72 10.88 -7.24
C GLY A 102 22.88 11.23 -5.76
N LEU A 103 23.96 10.77 -5.14
CA LEU A 103 24.33 11.25 -3.81
C LEU A 103 24.54 12.77 -3.86
N LEU A 104 24.14 13.45 -2.79
CA LEU A 104 24.34 14.87 -2.65
C LEU A 104 25.84 15.17 -2.53
N ALA A 105 26.36 15.96 -3.46
CA ALA A 105 27.67 16.56 -3.31
C ALA A 105 27.62 17.73 -2.30
N GLU A 106 28.75 18.07 -1.69
CA GLU A 106 28.83 19.25 -0.86
C GLU A 106 28.44 20.49 -1.67
N GLY A 107 27.50 21.29 -1.14
CA GLY A 107 26.98 22.49 -1.82
C GLY A 107 25.90 22.22 -2.89
N ASP A 108 25.46 20.98 -3.10
CA ASP A 108 24.39 20.65 -4.04
C ASP A 108 23.01 21.07 -3.51
N THR A 109 22.66 22.33 -3.69
CA THR A 109 21.36 22.87 -3.28
C THR A 109 20.19 22.28 -4.07
N LYS A 110 20.36 21.98 -5.36
CA LYS A 110 19.31 21.40 -6.21
C LYS A 110 19.00 19.97 -5.82
N GLY A 111 20.02 19.20 -5.52
CA GLY A 111 19.85 17.85 -4.99
C GLY A 111 19.10 17.84 -3.65
N TRP A 112 19.43 18.75 -2.75
CA TRP A 112 18.72 18.91 -1.48
C TRP A 112 17.26 19.31 -1.66
N ASP A 113 16.94 20.20 -2.57
CA ASP A 113 15.56 20.60 -2.84
C ASP A 113 14.76 19.47 -3.45
N PHE A 114 15.37 18.68 -4.34
CA PHE A 114 14.75 17.43 -4.83
C PHE A 114 14.41 16.48 -3.69
N TRP A 115 15.36 16.19 -2.79
CA TRP A 115 15.15 15.26 -1.70
C TRP A 115 14.10 15.75 -0.69
N LYS A 116 14.10 17.04 -0.35
CA LYS A 116 13.07 17.63 0.51
C LYS A 116 11.69 17.50 -0.11
N LYS A 117 11.57 17.85 -1.38
CA LYS A 117 10.29 17.71 -2.09
C LYS A 117 9.84 16.26 -2.18
N ASN A 118 10.72 15.35 -2.58
CA ASN A 118 10.40 13.93 -2.66
C ASN A 118 9.98 13.37 -1.30
N ALA A 119 10.62 13.76 -0.21
CA ALA A 119 10.23 13.34 1.14
C ALA A 119 8.83 13.84 1.50
N ALA A 120 8.51 15.10 1.22
CA ALA A 120 7.19 15.65 1.47
C ALA A 120 6.11 14.94 0.64
N ASP A 121 6.32 14.79 -0.66
CA ASP A 121 5.40 14.15 -1.59
C ASP A 121 5.18 12.66 -1.23
N THR A 122 6.25 11.97 -0.86
CA THR A 122 6.22 10.56 -0.43
C THR A 122 5.42 10.40 0.87
N ALA A 123 5.60 11.32 1.82
CA ALA A 123 4.82 11.32 3.06
C ALA A 123 3.32 11.61 2.81
N GLU A 124 3.01 12.55 1.88
CA GLU A 124 1.63 12.89 1.51
C GLU A 124 0.89 11.70 0.90
N VAL A 125 1.53 10.92 0.03
CA VAL A 125 0.96 9.67 -0.50
C VAL A 125 0.70 8.64 0.62
N GLY A 126 1.40 8.75 1.74
CA GLY A 126 1.26 7.85 2.90
C GLY A 126 2.39 6.84 3.04
N CYS A 127 3.48 7.00 2.32
CA CYS A 127 4.68 6.20 2.49
C CYS A 127 5.46 6.59 3.75
N LYS A 128 6.19 5.62 4.29
CA LYS A 128 7.12 5.83 5.41
C LYS A 128 8.58 5.75 5.01
N TRP A 129 8.85 5.29 3.79
CA TRP A 129 10.19 4.96 3.34
C TRP A 129 10.44 5.54 1.96
N ILE A 130 11.65 6.09 1.79
CA ILE A 130 12.25 6.36 0.49
C ILE A 130 13.45 5.44 0.37
N VAL A 131 13.56 4.77 -0.77
CA VAL A 131 14.68 3.88 -1.09
C VAL A 131 15.51 4.54 -2.18
N GLN A 132 16.79 4.76 -1.89
CA GLN A 132 17.75 5.23 -2.89
C GLN A 132 18.04 4.08 -3.88
N ALA A 133 17.83 4.34 -5.16
CA ALA A 133 18.14 3.39 -6.21
C ALA A 133 19.62 3.49 -6.60
N GLY A 134 20.40 2.60 -6.09
CA GLY A 134 21.84 2.52 -6.39
C GLY A 134 22.70 3.36 -5.44
N TYR A 135 23.91 2.89 -5.29
CA TYR A 135 25.00 3.54 -4.57
C TYR A 135 26.13 3.74 -5.59
N PRO A 136 26.81 4.90 -5.61
CA PRO A 136 27.93 5.12 -6.51
C PRO A 136 29.10 4.19 -6.20
#